data_6373d1635df7b1411c94759b77bd515b
#
_entry.id   6373d1635df7b1411c94759b77bd515b
#
_cell.length_a   1.000
_cell.length_b   1.000
_cell.length_c   1.000
_cell.angle_alpha   90.00
_cell.angle_beta   90.00
_cell.angle_gamma   90.00
#
_symmetry.space_group_name_H-M   'P 1'
#
loop_
_entity.id
_entity.type
_entity.pdbx_description
1 polymer ?
#
loop_
_entity_poly.entity_id
_entity_poly.type
_entity_poly.pdbx_seq_one_letter_code
_entity_poly.pdbx_strand_id
1 'polypeptide(L)'
;ILILDTQGTLVMDTSSDAENTTAQLKNFNPAASSNSFYTIDNFFGHYAANQLNVTVPITINMSTRGYVSLHEPMTQVLADREQMLFLILQFYAVCIVLFFLLIVMLLITVHRPLKKITCGAREFAAGNLEYQIPIHSKDELGYLSNTLNYMADEMRQSDQFQKNFISNVSHDFRSPLTSIKGYVEAILDGTIPHEMQDKYLNIILFETSRLTKLTQGMLQLNDLDAKTYM
;
A
#
# COMPACT_ATOMS: atom_id res chain seq x y z
N ILE A 1 48.56 19.20 23.60
CA ILE A 1 49.45 18.13 23.17
C ILE A 1 50.74 18.22 24.00
N LEU A 2 51.15 17.11 24.57
CA LEU A 2 52.42 17.02 25.27
C LEU A 2 53.43 16.20 24.48
N ILE A 3 54.66 16.67 24.46
CA ILE A 3 55.83 15.90 23.93
C ILE A 3 56.73 15.60 25.12
N LEU A 4 57.01 14.31 25.31
CA LEU A 4 57.74 13.77 26.43
C LEU A 4 59.00 13.07 25.92
N ASP A 5 60.08 13.11 26.71
CA ASP A 5 61.26 12.25 26.48
C ASP A 5 61.00 10.82 26.99
N THR A 6 61.98 9.95 26.90
CA THR A 6 61.87 8.54 27.37
C THR A 6 61.79 8.38 28.85
N GLN A 7 62.09 9.42 29.64
CA GLN A 7 62.06 9.45 31.09
C GLN A 7 60.80 10.14 31.63
N GLY A 8 59.89 10.60 30.73
CA GLY A 8 58.69 11.33 31.11
C GLY A 8 58.90 12.80 31.45
N THR A 9 60.04 13.36 31.02
CA THR A 9 60.27 14.80 31.13
C THR A 9 59.55 15.52 30.02
N LEU A 10 58.85 16.58 30.34
CA LEU A 10 58.10 17.40 29.41
C LEU A 10 59.08 18.20 28.54
N VAL A 11 59.05 17.96 27.22
CA VAL A 11 59.87 18.66 26.25
C VAL A 11 59.11 19.85 25.66
N MET A 12 57.78 19.66 25.42
CA MET A 12 56.92 20.70 24.86
C MET A 12 55.52 20.51 25.33
N ASP A 13 54.81 21.59 25.68
CA ASP A 13 53.40 21.67 25.96
C ASP A 13 52.77 22.74 25.05
N THR A 14 51.81 22.34 24.21
CA THR A 14 51.14 23.27 23.32
C THR A 14 49.97 24.00 24.00
N SER A 15 49.60 23.65 25.23
CA SER A 15 48.53 24.27 25.97
C SER A 15 48.97 25.43 26.86
N SER A 16 50.29 25.58 27.09
CA SER A 16 50.83 26.67 27.90
C SER A 16 51.71 27.59 27.06
N ASP A 17 51.41 28.90 27.06
CA ASP A 17 52.28 29.95 26.48
C ASP A 17 53.60 30.13 27.28
N ALA A 18 53.87 29.29 28.26
CA ALA A 18 55.04 29.38 29.10
C ALA A 18 56.21 28.59 28.51
N GLU A 19 57.19 29.29 28.01
CA GLU A 19 58.52 28.78 27.76
C GLU A 19 59.06 28.00 28.94
N ASN A 20 59.45 26.72 28.73
CA ASN A 20 60.32 25.90 29.59
C ASN A 20 59.84 25.57 31.01
N THR A 21 58.76 24.86 31.16
CA THR A 21 58.56 24.11 32.40
C THR A 21 59.07 22.68 32.16
N THR A 22 60.32 22.41 32.50
CA THR A 22 60.87 21.05 32.64
C THR A 22 60.24 20.32 33.83
N ALA A 23 58.97 20.01 33.67
CA ALA A 23 58.24 19.21 34.68
C ALA A 23 58.43 17.74 34.34
N GLN A 24 58.96 16.96 35.29
CA GLN A 24 59.04 15.51 35.15
C GLN A 24 57.75 14.89 35.73
N LEU A 25 57.10 14.06 34.93
CA LEU A 25 55.92 13.31 35.37
C LEU A 25 56.31 12.26 36.42
N LYS A 26 55.62 12.25 37.56
CA LYS A 26 55.84 11.25 38.61
C LYS A 26 55.37 9.89 38.13
N ASN A 27 56.24 8.87 38.23
CA ASN A 27 55.89 7.48 37.87
C ASN A 27 55.46 7.29 36.42
N PHE A 28 56.03 8.05 35.48
CA PHE A 28 55.75 7.88 34.07
C PHE A 28 56.07 6.46 33.65
N ASN A 29 55.08 5.72 33.21
CA ASN A 29 55.21 4.38 32.69
C ASN A 29 54.40 4.26 31.37
N PRO A 30 55.05 4.42 30.21
CA PRO A 30 54.38 4.34 28.91
C PRO A 30 53.83 2.95 28.60
N ALA A 31 54.33 1.89 29.28
CA ALA A 31 53.80 0.55 29.15
C ALA A 31 52.45 0.36 29.84
N ALA A 32 52.06 1.25 30.74
CA ALA A 32 50.72 1.20 31.35
C ALA A 32 49.61 1.44 30.34
N SER A 33 49.90 2.13 29.24
CA SER A 33 48.98 2.36 28.11
C SER A 33 49.10 1.29 26.99
N SER A 34 50.04 0.30 27.11
CA SER A 34 50.36 -0.63 26.02
C SER A 34 49.24 -1.60 25.66
N ASN A 35 48.23 -1.76 26.51
CA ASN A 35 47.08 -2.67 26.26
C ASN A 35 45.83 -1.95 25.77
N SER A 36 45.84 -0.62 25.72
CA SER A 36 44.68 0.20 25.29
C SER A 36 45.23 1.36 24.47
N PHE A 37 44.57 1.68 23.37
CA PHE A 37 44.91 2.84 22.54
C PHE A 37 44.67 4.18 23.24
N TYR A 38 43.98 4.17 24.38
CA TYR A 38 43.69 5.34 25.19
C TYR A 38 43.59 4.97 26.68
N THR A 39 43.83 5.96 27.55
CA THR A 39 43.55 5.88 29.00
C THR A 39 42.63 7.02 29.42
N ILE A 40 41.88 6.79 30.52
CA ILE A 40 41.07 7.83 31.16
C ILE A 40 41.56 7.98 32.60
N ASP A 41 42.47 8.92 32.80
CA ASP A 41 43.07 9.19 34.06
C ASP A 41 43.55 10.67 34.15
N ASN A 42 44.20 11.05 35.23
CA ASN A 42 44.76 12.38 35.41
C ASN A 42 46.18 12.54 34.79
N PHE A 43 46.54 11.67 33.90
CA PHE A 43 47.85 11.61 33.23
C PHE A 43 49.02 11.76 34.19
N PHE A 44 49.26 10.73 35.00
CA PHE A 44 50.32 10.67 35.99
C PHE A 44 50.30 11.84 36.98
N GLY A 45 49.13 12.40 37.30
CA GLY A 45 48.95 13.51 38.19
C GLY A 45 49.26 14.89 37.61
N HIS A 46 49.45 14.97 36.30
CA HIS A 46 49.71 16.25 35.63
C HIS A 46 48.44 17.14 35.60
N TYR A 47 47.26 16.55 35.40
CA TYR A 47 45.98 17.24 35.40
C TYR A 47 45.21 17.05 36.70
N ALA A 48 44.45 18.07 37.09
CA ALA A 48 43.62 18.01 38.29
C ALA A 48 42.36 17.13 38.11
N ALA A 49 41.90 16.97 36.82
CA ALA A 49 40.72 16.18 36.46
C ALA A 49 41.10 15.06 35.47
N ASN A 50 40.25 14.05 35.35
CA ASN A 50 40.45 12.99 34.40
C ASN A 50 40.39 13.54 32.97
N GLN A 51 41.35 13.09 32.16
CA GLN A 51 41.49 13.38 30.76
C GLN A 51 41.38 12.08 29.95
N LEU A 52 40.87 12.17 28.74
CA LEU A 52 41.04 11.13 27.72
C LEU A 52 42.47 11.30 27.16
N ASN A 53 43.34 10.34 27.37
CA ASN A 53 44.70 10.42 27.02
C ASN A 53 45.03 9.39 25.92
N VAL A 54 45.68 9.84 24.86
CA VAL A 54 46.21 8.97 23.80
C VAL A 54 47.74 9.23 23.69
N THR A 55 48.53 8.22 24.01
CA THR A 55 50.01 8.34 24.00
C THR A 55 50.59 7.42 22.90
N VAL A 56 51.41 8.00 22.06
CA VAL A 56 52.04 7.31 20.91
C VAL A 56 53.59 7.49 21.03
N PRO A 57 54.37 6.42 20.89
CA PRO A 57 55.85 6.52 20.88
C PRO A 57 56.37 7.15 19.58
N ILE A 58 57.36 8.02 19.75
CA ILE A 58 58.20 8.54 18.64
C ILE A 58 59.38 7.59 18.47
N THR A 59 59.39 6.83 17.34
CA THR A 59 60.48 5.88 17.07
C THR A 59 61.35 6.34 15.91
N ILE A 60 62.68 6.31 16.11
CA ILE A 60 63.68 6.60 15.09
C ILE A 60 64.66 5.44 15.09
N ASN A 61 64.95 4.84 13.96
CA ASN A 61 65.86 3.69 13.80
C ASN A 61 65.55 2.54 14.77
N MET A 62 64.28 2.15 14.88
CA MET A 62 63.75 1.11 15.83
C MET A 62 64.01 1.37 17.31
N SER A 63 64.40 2.57 17.69
CA SER A 63 64.51 2.97 19.10
C SER A 63 63.52 4.08 19.42
N THR A 64 62.82 3.95 20.54
CA THR A 64 61.91 5.00 21.07
C THR A 64 62.75 6.18 21.52
N ARG A 65 62.45 7.38 21.05
CA ARG A 65 63.10 8.63 21.39
C ARG A 65 62.26 9.52 22.30
N GLY A 66 60.97 9.26 22.33
CA GLY A 66 60.03 10.02 23.17
C GLY A 66 58.59 9.58 22.90
N TYR A 67 57.66 10.34 23.43
CA TYR A 67 56.21 10.09 23.30
C TYR A 67 55.49 11.38 22.97
N VAL A 68 54.46 11.26 22.13
CA VAL A 68 53.44 12.32 21.93
C VAL A 68 52.17 11.90 22.63
N SER A 69 51.64 12.76 23.48
CA SER A 69 50.39 12.52 24.19
C SER A 69 49.38 13.61 23.88
N LEU A 70 48.18 13.17 23.46
CA LEU A 70 47.00 14.01 23.24
C LEU A 70 46.10 13.88 24.46
N HIS A 71 45.58 15.00 24.91
CA HIS A 71 44.71 15.06 26.08
C HIS A 71 43.44 15.85 25.78
N GLU A 72 42.31 15.32 26.17
CA GLU A 72 41.00 15.97 26.05
C GLU A 72 40.29 15.90 27.40
N PRO A 73 39.83 17.01 27.97
CA PRO A 73 39.08 16.98 29.24
C PRO A 73 37.85 16.09 29.13
N MET A 74 37.71 15.14 30.06
CA MET A 74 36.55 14.22 30.03
C MET A 74 35.21 14.95 30.18
N THR A 75 35.20 16.13 30.83
CA THR A 75 34.02 17.00 30.91
C THR A 75 33.56 17.47 29.53
N GLN A 76 34.50 17.78 28.62
CA GLN A 76 34.19 18.20 27.24
C GLN A 76 33.69 17.04 26.44
N VAL A 77 34.33 15.88 26.52
CA VAL A 77 33.87 14.65 25.87
C VAL A 77 32.45 14.26 26.26
N LEU A 78 32.10 14.41 27.55
CA LEU A 78 30.75 14.13 28.03
C LEU A 78 29.73 15.18 27.56
N ALA A 79 30.10 16.45 27.51
CA ALA A 79 29.25 17.51 26.99
C ALA A 79 28.95 17.30 25.47
N ASP A 80 29.99 16.99 24.70
CA ASP A 80 29.83 16.69 23.24
C ASP A 80 28.94 15.47 23.02
N ARG A 81 29.08 14.43 23.87
CA ARG A 81 28.18 13.25 23.80
C ARG A 81 26.73 13.63 24.10
N GLU A 82 26.44 14.43 25.09
CA GLU A 82 25.09 14.86 25.41
C GLU A 82 24.49 15.71 24.29
N GLN A 83 25.26 16.59 23.69
CA GLN A 83 24.83 17.38 22.55
C GLN A 83 24.52 16.49 21.33
N MET A 84 25.37 15.51 21.03
CA MET A 84 25.12 14.53 19.97
C MET A 84 23.85 13.71 20.24
N LEU A 85 23.66 13.23 21.47
CA LEU A 85 22.45 12.48 21.83
C LEU A 85 21.19 13.32 21.66
N PHE A 86 21.23 14.58 22.03
CA PHE A 86 20.11 15.51 21.84
C PHE A 86 19.76 15.69 20.36
N LEU A 87 20.76 15.89 19.50
CA LEU A 87 20.56 16.00 18.05
C LEU A 87 19.97 14.71 17.45
N ILE A 88 20.47 13.56 17.90
CA ILE A 88 19.96 12.25 17.46
C ILE A 88 18.49 12.08 17.86
N LEU A 89 18.13 12.42 19.10
CA LEU A 89 16.75 12.34 19.59
C LEU A 89 15.82 13.26 18.81
N GLN A 90 16.24 14.49 18.50
CA GLN A 90 15.48 15.40 17.65
C GLN A 90 15.25 14.84 16.26
N PHE A 91 16.29 14.27 15.63
CA PHE A 91 16.18 13.63 14.34
C PHE A 91 15.17 12.46 14.37
N TYR A 92 15.24 11.60 15.36
CA TYR A 92 14.28 10.51 15.54
C TYR A 92 12.85 11.01 15.72
N ALA A 93 12.64 12.07 16.50
CA ALA A 93 11.31 12.65 16.70
C ALA A 93 10.71 13.14 15.36
N VAL A 94 11.51 13.84 14.54
CA VAL A 94 11.09 14.29 13.21
C VAL A 94 10.75 13.11 12.31
N CYS A 95 11.59 12.07 12.29
CA CYS A 95 11.33 10.85 11.49
C CYS A 95 10.03 10.15 11.91
N ILE A 96 9.75 10.05 13.21
CA ILE A 96 8.51 9.45 13.72
C ILE A 96 7.29 10.25 13.26
N VAL A 97 7.34 11.59 13.34
CA VAL A 97 6.26 12.45 12.88
C VAL A 97 6.01 12.28 11.38
N LEU A 98 7.07 12.30 10.57
CA LEU A 98 6.97 12.10 9.12
C LEU A 98 6.40 10.72 8.78
N PHE A 99 6.84 9.67 9.47
CA PHE A 99 6.32 8.31 9.30
C PHE A 99 4.83 8.22 9.64
N PHE A 100 4.41 8.85 10.73
CA PHE A 100 3.00 8.90 11.11
C PHE A 100 2.14 9.63 10.06
N LEU A 101 2.62 10.78 9.55
CA LEU A 101 1.95 11.51 8.47
C LEU A 101 1.81 10.66 7.19
N LEU A 102 2.86 9.91 6.84
CA LEU A 102 2.84 9.01 5.70
C LEU A 102 1.80 7.89 5.86
N ILE A 103 1.71 7.28 7.06
CA ILE A 103 0.68 6.27 7.34
C ILE A 103 -0.72 6.86 7.20
N VAL A 104 -0.96 8.03 7.79
CA VAL A 104 -2.27 8.71 7.69
C VAL A 104 -2.62 9.02 6.23
N MET A 105 -1.66 9.50 5.46
CA MET A 105 -1.83 9.75 4.03
C MET A 105 -2.23 8.47 3.27
N LEU A 106 -1.53 7.35 3.49
CA LEU A 106 -1.85 6.06 2.86
C LEU A 106 -3.24 5.55 3.24
N LEU A 107 -3.63 5.70 4.51
CA LEU A 107 -4.97 5.30 4.96
C LEU A 107 -6.07 6.09 4.26
N ILE A 108 -5.88 7.39 4.03
CA ILE A 108 -6.88 8.25 3.39
C ILE A 108 -6.89 8.03 1.87
N THR A 109 -5.71 7.96 1.24
CA THR A 109 -5.58 7.97 -0.22
C THR A 109 -5.75 6.59 -0.84
N VAL A 110 -5.39 5.52 -0.13
CA VAL A 110 -5.42 4.16 -0.66
C VAL A 110 -6.44 3.27 0.06
N HIS A 111 -6.31 3.16 1.39
CA HIS A 111 -7.10 2.17 2.13
C HIS A 111 -8.61 2.48 2.11
N ARG A 112 -9.00 3.73 2.35
CA ARG A 112 -10.42 4.13 2.33
C ARG A 112 -11.09 3.94 0.96
N PRO A 113 -10.52 4.42 -0.17
CA PRO A 113 -11.08 4.16 -1.49
C PRO A 113 -11.17 2.67 -1.82
N LEU A 114 -10.14 1.89 -1.54
CA LEU A 114 -10.13 0.45 -1.78
C LEU A 114 -11.24 -0.27 -1.01
N LYS A 115 -11.51 0.13 0.23
CA LYS A 115 -12.63 -0.40 1.02
C LYS A 115 -13.99 -0.07 0.38
N LYS A 116 -14.15 1.13 -0.19
CA LYS A 116 -15.37 1.52 -0.93
C LYS A 116 -15.57 0.68 -2.18
N ILE A 117 -14.51 0.44 -2.96
CA ILE A 117 -14.54 -0.42 -4.15
C ILE A 117 -14.97 -1.85 -3.76
N THR A 118 -14.35 -2.41 -2.73
CA THR A 118 -14.69 -3.76 -2.23
C THR A 118 -16.14 -3.84 -1.76
N CYS A 119 -16.64 -2.80 -1.10
CA CYS A 119 -18.04 -2.72 -0.67
C CYS A 119 -18.97 -2.69 -1.88
N GLY A 120 -18.68 -1.84 -2.89
CA GLY A 120 -19.48 -1.76 -4.11
C GLY A 120 -19.49 -3.06 -4.90
N ALA A 121 -18.34 -3.72 -5.04
CA ALA A 121 -18.27 -5.03 -5.70
C ALA A 121 -19.13 -6.10 -4.97
N ARG A 122 -19.25 -6.04 -3.64
CA ARG A 122 -20.14 -6.92 -2.88
C ARG A 122 -21.61 -6.59 -3.12
N GLU A 123 -21.96 -5.31 -3.20
CA GLU A 123 -23.34 -4.90 -3.56
C GLU A 123 -23.72 -5.43 -4.96
N PHE A 124 -22.83 -5.31 -5.94
CA PHE A 124 -23.05 -5.85 -7.28
C PHE A 124 -23.23 -7.37 -7.27
N ALA A 125 -22.38 -8.09 -6.52
CA ALA A 125 -22.50 -9.54 -6.36
C ALA A 125 -23.78 -9.97 -5.65
N ALA A 126 -24.34 -9.12 -4.78
CA ALA A 126 -25.64 -9.34 -4.12
C ALA A 126 -26.85 -8.98 -5.02
N GLY A 127 -26.60 -8.52 -6.27
CA GLY A 127 -27.65 -8.12 -7.20
C GLY A 127 -28.08 -6.65 -7.09
N ASN A 128 -27.48 -5.86 -6.21
CA ASN A 128 -27.76 -4.43 -6.09
C ASN A 128 -26.96 -3.64 -7.15
N LEU A 129 -27.40 -3.70 -8.39
CA LEU A 129 -26.75 -3.05 -9.54
C LEU A 129 -27.03 -1.54 -9.60
N GLU A 130 -27.92 -1.00 -8.74
CA GLU A 130 -28.19 0.43 -8.66
C GLU A 130 -27.16 1.16 -7.77
N TYR A 131 -26.41 0.42 -6.94
CA TYR A 131 -25.37 0.99 -6.12
C TYR A 131 -24.28 1.62 -6.99
N GLN A 132 -23.80 2.80 -6.61
CA GLN A 132 -22.68 3.46 -7.26
C GLN A 132 -21.51 3.60 -6.29
N ILE A 133 -20.31 3.19 -6.73
CA ILE A 133 -19.09 3.34 -5.96
C ILE A 133 -18.71 4.82 -5.94
N PRO A 134 -18.75 5.52 -4.78
CA PRO A 134 -18.59 6.97 -4.72
C PRO A 134 -17.09 7.35 -4.64
N ILE A 135 -16.35 7.17 -5.72
CA ILE A 135 -14.95 7.56 -5.83
C ILE A 135 -14.78 8.49 -7.03
N HIS A 136 -14.32 9.72 -6.76
CA HIS A 136 -14.10 10.77 -7.76
C HIS A 136 -12.60 11.13 -7.84
N SER A 137 -11.72 10.14 -7.76
CA SER A 137 -10.29 10.34 -7.95
C SER A 137 -9.93 10.33 -9.45
N LYS A 138 -8.81 10.98 -9.79
CA LYS A 138 -8.26 10.98 -11.16
C LYS A 138 -7.13 9.96 -11.34
N ASP A 139 -6.91 9.12 -10.33
CA ASP A 139 -5.91 8.06 -10.30
C ASP A 139 -6.48 6.70 -10.76
N GLU A 140 -5.69 5.65 -10.63
CA GLU A 140 -6.04 4.28 -11.00
C GLU A 140 -7.25 3.75 -10.20
N LEU A 141 -7.45 4.19 -8.95
CA LEU A 141 -8.58 3.80 -8.12
C LEU A 141 -9.88 4.45 -8.62
N GLY A 142 -9.81 5.69 -9.09
CA GLY A 142 -10.91 6.37 -9.74
C GLY A 142 -11.30 5.71 -11.06
N TYR A 143 -10.31 5.35 -11.87
CA TYR A 143 -10.53 4.61 -13.12
C TYR A 143 -11.19 3.24 -12.85
N LEU A 144 -10.68 2.49 -11.88
CA LEU A 144 -11.24 1.19 -11.48
C LEU A 144 -12.69 1.33 -10.99
N SER A 145 -12.98 2.35 -10.17
CA SER A 145 -14.33 2.63 -9.70
C SER A 145 -15.31 2.89 -10.85
N ASN A 146 -14.90 3.74 -11.80
CA ASN A 146 -15.72 4.06 -12.98
C ASN A 146 -15.97 2.83 -13.86
N THR A 147 -14.94 2.00 -14.06
CA THR A 147 -15.05 0.76 -14.84
C THR A 147 -16.04 -0.22 -14.19
N LEU A 148 -15.97 -0.38 -12.87
CA LEU A 148 -16.90 -1.23 -12.12
C LEU A 148 -18.34 -0.69 -12.16
N ASN A 149 -18.53 0.63 -12.01
CA ASN A 149 -19.83 1.25 -12.14
C ASN A 149 -20.42 1.07 -13.56
N TYR A 150 -19.59 1.23 -14.59
CA TYR A 150 -20.00 0.98 -15.97
C TYR A 150 -20.40 -0.49 -16.18
N MET A 151 -19.62 -1.44 -15.66
CA MET A 151 -19.97 -2.86 -15.73
C MET A 151 -21.30 -3.16 -15.04
N ALA A 152 -21.57 -2.56 -13.86
CA ALA A 152 -22.84 -2.72 -13.17
C ALA A 152 -24.01 -2.16 -13.97
N ASP A 153 -23.82 -1.03 -14.64
CA ASP A 153 -24.85 -0.43 -15.49
C ASP A 153 -25.17 -1.31 -16.72
N GLU A 154 -24.15 -1.86 -17.39
CA GLU A 154 -24.33 -2.82 -18.47
C GLU A 154 -25.06 -4.10 -18.03
N MET A 155 -24.71 -4.64 -16.84
CA MET A 155 -25.41 -5.79 -16.27
C MET A 155 -26.90 -5.45 -15.96
N ARG A 156 -27.17 -4.27 -15.43
CA ARG A 156 -28.53 -3.79 -15.14
C ARG A 156 -29.36 -3.66 -16.41
N GLN A 157 -28.77 -3.10 -17.48
CA GLN A 157 -29.45 -2.99 -18.79
C GLN A 157 -29.74 -4.37 -19.38
N SER A 158 -28.79 -5.29 -19.26
CA SER A 158 -29.00 -6.68 -19.72
C SER A 158 -30.10 -7.40 -18.95
N ASP A 159 -30.15 -7.25 -17.62
CA ASP A 159 -31.23 -7.82 -16.78
C ASP A 159 -32.59 -7.24 -17.16
N GLN A 160 -32.67 -5.92 -17.35
CA GLN A 160 -33.90 -5.27 -17.79
C GLN A 160 -34.36 -5.72 -19.19
N PHE A 161 -33.41 -5.86 -20.11
CA PHE A 161 -33.69 -6.39 -21.45
C PHE A 161 -34.23 -7.82 -21.36
N GLN A 162 -33.61 -8.68 -20.55
CA GLN A 162 -34.07 -10.07 -20.36
C GLN A 162 -35.48 -10.12 -19.74
N LYS A 163 -35.79 -9.31 -18.74
CA LYS A 163 -37.14 -9.23 -18.14
C LYS A 163 -38.18 -8.78 -19.15
N ASN A 164 -37.88 -7.72 -19.90
CA ASN A 164 -38.78 -7.23 -20.96
C ASN A 164 -38.98 -8.27 -22.06
N PHE A 165 -37.90 -8.95 -22.48
CA PHE A 165 -37.97 -10.01 -23.45
C PHE A 165 -38.91 -11.15 -23.00
N ILE A 166 -38.73 -11.67 -21.78
CA ILE A 166 -39.57 -12.73 -21.21
C ILE A 166 -41.05 -12.27 -21.14
N SER A 167 -41.29 -11.03 -20.71
CA SER A 167 -42.62 -10.45 -20.63
C SER A 167 -43.30 -10.38 -22.01
N ASN A 168 -42.60 -9.85 -22.99
CA ASN A 168 -43.14 -9.72 -24.37
C ASN A 168 -43.40 -11.08 -25.01
N VAL A 169 -42.45 -12.01 -24.87
CA VAL A 169 -42.60 -13.39 -25.33
C VAL A 169 -43.83 -14.03 -24.67
N SER A 170 -43.99 -13.89 -23.36
CA SER A 170 -45.18 -14.46 -22.64
C SER A 170 -46.47 -13.88 -23.14
N HIS A 171 -46.52 -12.60 -23.44
CA HIS A 171 -47.72 -11.94 -24.04
C HIS A 171 -48.01 -12.48 -25.45
N ASP A 172 -46.98 -12.56 -26.30
CA ASP A 172 -47.12 -12.98 -27.70
C ASP A 172 -47.54 -14.45 -27.83
N PHE A 173 -47.22 -15.30 -26.86
CA PHE A 173 -47.70 -16.67 -26.78
C PHE A 173 -49.11 -16.77 -26.21
N ARG A 174 -49.45 -15.98 -25.20
CA ARG A 174 -50.75 -16.07 -24.49
C ARG A 174 -51.93 -15.78 -25.38
N SER A 175 -51.78 -14.78 -26.27
CA SER A 175 -52.88 -14.35 -27.16
C SER A 175 -53.30 -15.46 -28.11
N PRO A 176 -52.45 -16.05 -28.97
CA PRO A 176 -52.83 -17.14 -29.87
C PRO A 176 -53.27 -18.40 -29.14
N LEU A 177 -52.65 -18.75 -28.00
CA LEU A 177 -53.07 -19.91 -27.21
C LEU A 177 -54.46 -19.75 -26.65
N THR A 178 -54.81 -18.53 -26.18
CA THR A 178 -56.19 -18.24 -25.72
C THR A 178 -57.21 -18.36 -26.83
N SER A 179 -56.89 -17.86 -28.03
CA SER A 179 -57.76 -17.96 -29.19
C SER A 179 -57.92 -19.42 -29.62
N ILE A 180 -56.85 -20.20 -29.75
CA ILE A 180 -56.89 -21.63 -30.06
C ILE A 180 -57.76 -22.37 -29.06
N LYS A 181 -57.51 -22.18 -27.75
CA LYS A 181 -58.27 -22.82 -26.69
C LYS A 181 -59.76 -22.48 -26.79
N GLY A 182 -60.09 -21.19 -26.90
CA GLY A 182 -61.48 -20.74 -26.99
C GLY A 182 -62.24 -21.29 -28.22
N TYR A 183 -61.63 -21.34 -29.39
CA TYR A 183 -62.26 -21.90 -30.55
C TYR A 183 -62.40 -23.44 -30.49
N VAL A 184 -61.41 -24.12 -29.92
CA VAL A 184 -61.52 -25.57 -29.69
C VAL A 184 -62.64 -25.89 -28.72
N GLU A 185 -62.74 -25.16 -27.58
CA GLU A 185 -63.81 -25.31 -26.59
C GLU A 185 -65.18 -25.05 -27.24
N ALA A 186 -65.32 -23.97 -28.02
CA ALA A 186 -66.56 -23.62 -28.69
C ALA A 186 -66.99 -24.61 -29.81
N ILE A 187 -66.05 -25.32 -30.42
CA ILE A 187 -66.35 -26.43 -31.37
C ILE A 187 -66.83 -27.66 -30.57
N LEU A 188 -66.14 -27.99 -29.44
CA LEU A 188 -66.45 -29.16 -28.62
C LEU A 188 -67.80 -29.09 -27.89
N ASP A 189 -68.16 -27.91 -27.43
CA ASP A 189 -69.44 -27.66 -26.71
C ASP A 189 -70.64 -27.41 -27.65
N GLY A 190 -70.40 -27.39 -29.00
CA GLY A 190 -71.42 -27.21 -30.01
C GLY A 190 -71.88 -25.74 -30.18
N THR A 191 -71.20 -24.77 -29.54
CA THR A 191 -71.49 -23.33 -29.71
C THR A 191 -71.25 -22.89 -31.16
N ILE A 192 -70.29 -23.51 -31.85
CA ILE A 192 -70.02 -23.28 -33.27
C ILE A 192 -70.74 -24.32 -34.11
N PRO A 193 -71.73 -23.91 -34.97
CA PRO A 193 -72.45 -24.82 -35.85
C PRO A 193 -71.49 -25.54 -36.85
N HIS A 194 -71.88 -26.76 -37.22
CA HIS A 194 -71.07 -27.61 -38.11
C HIS A 194 -70.66 -26.88 -39.41
N GLU A 195 -71.54 -26.07 -39.95
CA GLU A 195 -71.33 -25.37 -41.26
C GLU A 195 -70.23 -24.29 -41.14
N MET A 196 -69.91 -23.86 -39.87
CA MET A 196 -68.87 -22.83 -39.60
C MET A 196 -67.58 -23.41 -39.03
N GLN A 197 -67.51 -24.69 -38.70
CA GLN A 197 -66.34 -25.31 -38.08
C GLN A 197 -65.08 -25.18 -38.92
N ASP A 198 -65.18 -25.37 -40.23
CA ASP A 198 -64.01 -25.23 -41.12
C ASP A 198 -63.37 -23.85 -41.06
N LYS A 199 -64.16 -22.81 -40.91
CA LYS A 199 -63.63 -21.45 -40.73
C LYS A 199 -62.81 -21.32 -39.45
N TYR A 200 -63.28 -21.81 -38.32
CA TYR A 200 -62.61 -21.71 -37.06
C TYR A 200 -61.41 -22.65 -36.92
N LEU A 201 -61.49 -23.84 -37.57
CA LEU A 201 -60.33 -24.74 -37.70
C LEU A 201 -59.20 -24.10 -38.50
N ASN A 202 -59.50 -23.34 -39.55
CA ASN A 202 -58.52 -22.58 -40.31
C ASN A 202 -57.87 -21.46 -39.47
N ILE A 203 -58.64 -20.81 -38.59
CA ILE A 203 -58.09 -19.83 -37.63
C ILE A 203 -57.12 -20.51 -36.65
N ILE A 204 -57.51 -21.66 -36.09
CA ILE A 204 -56.66 -22.46 -35.20
C ILE A 204 -55.33 -22.86 -35.93
N LEU A 205 -55.43 -23.32 -37.16
CA LEU A 205 -54.26 -23.69 -37.98
C LEU A 205 -53.35 -22.47 -38.21
N PHE A 206 -53.94 -21.31 -38.52
CA PHE A 206 -53.20 -20.06 -38.67
C PHE A 206 -52.44 -19.66 -37.39
N GLU A 207 -53.12 -19.65 -36.22
CA GLU A 207 -52.50 -19.31 -34.96
C GLU A 207 -51.42 -20.33 -34.54
N THR A 208 -51.61 -21.62 -34.85
CA THR A 208 -50.61 -22.65 -34.62
C THR A 208 -49.38 -22.42 -35.50
N SER A 209 -49.55 -22.07 -36.78
CA SER A 209 -48.48 -21.74 -37.68
C SER A 209 -47.70 -20.47 -37.24
N ARG A 210 -48.45 -19.49 -36.71
CA ARG A 210 -47.86 -18.29 -36.11
C ARG A 210 -46.95 -18.60 -34.89
N LEU A 211 -47.43 -19.47 -33.97
CA LEU A 211 -46.63 -19.94 -32.84
C LEU A 211 -45.38 -20.67 -33.26
N THR A 212 -45.45 -21.52 -34.30
CA THR A 212 -44.29 -22.22 -34.88
C THR A 212 -43.24 -21.24 -35.39
N LYS A 213 -43.67 -20.18 -36.12
CA LYS A 213 -42.75 -19.13 -36.57
C LYS A 213 -42.12 -18.36 -35.44
N LEU A 214 -42.86 -18.04 -34.36
CA LEU A 214 -42.32 -17.37 -33.17
C LEU A 214 -41.24 -18.22 -32.51
N THR A 215 -41.46 -19.52 -32.33
CA THR A 215 -40.47 -20.45 -31.75
C THR A 215 -39.21 -20.55 -32.58
N GLN A 216 -39.34 -20.64 -33.91
CA GLN A 216 -38.22 -20.67 -34.85
C GLN A 216 -37.40 -19.39 -34.80
N GLY A 217 -38.05 -18.22 -34.73
CA GLY A 217 -37.38 -16.93 -34.57
C GLY A 217 -36.57 -16.84 -33.28
N MET A 218 -37.10 -17.37 -32.19
CA MET A 218 -36.39 -17.40 -30.89
C MET A 218 -35.17 -18.31 -30.94
N LEU A 219 -35.25 -19.50 -31.59
CA LEU A 219 -34.13 -20.40 -31.75
C LEU A 219 -33.00 -19.74 -32.55
N GLN A 220 -33.38 -19.05 -33.66
CA GLN A 220 -32.40 -18.32 -34.48
C GLN A 220 -31.69 -17.21 -33.72
N LEU A 221 -32.39 -16.48 -32.85
CA LEU A 221 -31.77 -15.46 -31.97
C LEU A 221 -30.78 -16.09 -31.01
N ASN A 222 -31.13 -17.20 -30.36
CA ASN A 222 -30.23 -17.92 -29.46
C ASN A 222 -28.97 -18.45 -30.15
N ASP A 223 -29.07 -18.92 -31.41
CA ASP A 223 -27.94 -19.38 -32.20
C ASP A 223 -27.00 -18.23 -32.62
N LEU A 224 -27.53 -17.04 -32.85
CA LEU A 224 -26.74 -15.84 -33.14
C LEU A 224 -25.95 -15.37 -31.93
N ASP A 225 -26.57 -15.34 -30.75
CA ASP A 225 -25.89 -14.98 -29.50
C ASP A 225 -24.75 -15.96 -29.19
N ALA A 226 -24.95 -17.27 -29.40
CA ALA A 226 -23.90 -18.27 -29.15
C ALA A 226 -22.68 -18.11 -30.10
N LYS A 227 -22.88 -17.59 -31.34
CA LYS A 227 -21.79 -17.35 -32.30
C LYS A 227 -21.03 -16.06 -32.07
N THR A 228 -21.59 -15.10 -31.31
CA THR A 228 -20.95 -13.82 -31.04
C THR A 228 -19.91 -13.94 -29.92
N TYR A 229 -19.96 -15.00 -29.11
CA TYR A 229 -19.04 -15.27 -28.02
C TYR A 229 -17.93 -16.32 -28.33
N MET A 230 -17.79 -16.74 -29.57
CA MET A 230 -16.68 -17.56 -30.09
C MET A 230 -15.72 -16.70 -30.91
#